data_02af3c33d1d5f5a50661bf21f7d761fa
#
_entry.id   02af3c33d1d5f5a50661bf21f7d761fa
#
_cell.length_a   1.000
_cell.length_b   1.000
_cell.length_c   1.000
_cell.angle_alpha   90.00
_cell.angle_beta   90.00
_cell.angle_gamma   90.00
#
_symmetry.space_group_name_H-M   'P 1'
#
loop_
_entity.id
_entity.type
_entity.pdbx_description
1 polymer ?
#
loop_
_entity_poly.entity_id
_entity_poly.type
_entity_poly.pdbx_seq_one_letter_code
_entity_poly.pdbx_strand_id
1 'polypeptide(L)'
;MDSSISQAQHIDLLILPETNLILVASVIEPLRAANRIAGRTLYSWSLFSPDGRAIETKSGIPVPVAGAFRPQRETAPLFVLSSYHWQRSATSQLKMLLSQTARHREMMAGIESGSWLLAETSLLDNFSATTHWEDFEDFAAAYPQVTMVRERFVIDRKRITTGGSLPTLDLMLE
;
A
#
# COMPACT_ATOMS: atom_id res chain seq x y z
N MET A 1 -13.25 19.44 30.58
CA MET A 1 -11.99 19.09 29.87
C MET A 1 -12.15 17.69 29.32
N ASP A 2 -12.59 17.62 28.08
CA ASP A 2 -12.92 16.35 27.42
C ASP A 2 -11.61 15.79 26.85
N SER A 3 -10.99 14.89 27.59
CA SER A 3 -9.76 14.20 27.18
C SER A 3 -10.10 12.92 26.42
N SER A 4 -10.78 13.06 25.29
CA SER A 4 -10.74 12.00 24.26
C SER A 4 -9.33 12.00 23.67
N ILE A 5 -8.39 11.28 24.30
CA ILE A 5 -7.11 10.95 23.68
C ILE A 5 -7.48 10.13 22.45
N SER A 6 -7.52 10.78 21.28
CA SER A 6 -7.72 10.09 20.01
C SER A 6 -6.68 8.98 19.92
N GLN A 7 -7.13 7.74 19.85
CA GLN A 7 -6.27 6.58 19.69
C GLN A 7 -5.42 6.78 18.42
N ALA A 8 -4.12 6.42 18.48
CA ALA A 8 -3.25 6.52 17.31
C ALA A 8 -3.83 5.71 16.15
N GLN A 9 -3.89 6.32 14.97
CA GLN A 9 -4.31 5.62 13.76
C GLN A 9 -3.23 4.62 13.34
N HIS A 10 -3.61 3.35 13.21
CA HIS A 10 -2.70 2.30 12.79
C HIS A 10 -2.81 2.04 11.29
N ILE A 11 -1.67 1.79 10.62
CA ILE A 11 -1.58 1.48 9.20
C ILE A 11 -0.73 0.22 9.03
N ASP A 12 -1.25 -0.77 8.32
CA ASP A 12 -0.50 -1.95 7.93
C ASP A 12 0.14 -1.76 6.56
N LEU A 13 1.42 -2.12 6.45
CA LEU A 13 2.21 -2.03 5.23
C LEU A 13 2.63 -3.44 4.81
N LEU A 14 2.09 -3.96 3.71
CA LEU A 14 2.58 -5.17 3.06
C LEU A 14 3.62 -4.77 2.02
N ILE A 15 4.88 -5.12 2.27
CA ILE A 15 6.00 -4.79 1.39
C ILE A 15 6.42 -6.05 0.63
N LEU A 16 6.52 -5.94 -0.69
CA LEU A 16 6.97 -7.03 -1.54
C LEU A 16 8.47 -6.95 -1.83
N PRO A 17 9.12 -8.08 -2.14
CA PRO A 17 10.52 -8.09 -2.58
C PRO A 17 10.78 -7.13 -3.74
N GLU A 18 11.99 -6.60 -3.82
CA GLU A 18 12.45 -5.65 -4.84
C GLU A 18 11.69 -4.31 -4.85
N THR A 19 10.94 -3.99 -3.81
CA THR A 19 10.35 -2.65 -3.63
C THR A 19 11.46 -1.61 -3.48
N ASN A 20 11.28 -0.43 -4.08
CA ASN A 20 12.22 0.68 -3.92
C ASN A 20 12.24 1.18 -2.48
N LEU A 21 13.44 1.41 -1.92
CA LEU A 21 13.56 1.94 -0.56
C LEU A 21 12.90 3.31 -0.41
N ILE A 22 12.97 4.15 -1.43
CA ILE A 22 12.31 5.46 -1.43
C ILE A 22 10.79 5.32 -1.32
N LEU A 23 10.18 4.28 -1.92
CA LEU A 23 8.75 4.03 -1.80
C LEU A 23 8.34 3.75 -0.36
N VAL A 24 9.10 2.91 0.34
CA VAL A 24 8.88 2.62 1.76
C VAL A 24 9.03 3.89 2.61
N ALA A 25 10.09 4.65 2.36
CA ALA A 25 10.35 5.92 3.06
C ALA A 25 9.24 6.95 2.81
N SER A 26 8.73 7.04 1.58
CA SER A 26 7.65 7.98 1.21
C SER A 26 6.35 7.75 1.97
N VAL A 27 6.10 6.53 2.45
CA VAL A 27 4.95 6.23 3.30
C VAL A 27 5.26 6.51 4.78
N ILE A 28 6.41 6.05 5.28
CA ILE A 28 6.69 6.04 6.72
C ILE A 28 7.15 7.40 7.24
N GLU A 29 7.98 8.13 6.49
CA GLU A 29 8.60 9.37 6.98
C GLU A 29 7.59 10.51 7.23
N PRO A 30 6.53 10.72 6.42
CA PRO A 30 5.50 11.70 6.75
C PRO A 30 4.77 11.37 8.06
N LEU A 31 4.44 10.10 8.31
CA LEU A 31 3.79 9.66 9.55
C LEU A 31 4.69 9.90 10.77
N ARG A 32 5.98 9.54 10.65
CA ARG A 32 6.99 9.80 11.68
C ARG A 32 7.14 11.30 11.93
N ALA A 33 7.16 12.11 10.87
CA ALA A 33 7.28 13.57 10.98
C ALA A 33 6.06 14.17 11.68
N ALA A 34 4.85 13.74 11.33
CA ALA A 34 3.62 14.17 11.99
C ALA A 34 3.63 13.85 13.49
N ASN A 35 4.05 12.66 13.90
CA ASN A 35 4.21 12.28 15.31
C ASN A 35 5.20 13.21 16.04
N ARG A 36 6.35 13.50 15.40
CA ARG A 36 7.36 14.40 15.97
C ARG A 36 6.83 15.82 16.15
N ILE A 37 6.14 16.36 15.15
CA ILE A 37 5.59 17.72 15.19
C ILE A 37 4.49 17.83 16.24
N ALA A 38 3.63 16.81 16.33
CA ALA A 38 2.55 16.78 17.32
C ALA A 38 3.01 16.54 18.76
N GLY A 39 4.27 16.10 18.96
CA GLY A 39 4.79 15.73 20.27
C GLY A 39 4.10 14.52 20.91
N ARG A 40 3.35 13.74 20.13
CA ARG A 40 2.63 12.54 20.54
C ARG A 40 2.45 11.57 19.37
N THR A 41 2.13 10.31 19.66
CA THR A 41 1.83 9.31 18.63
C THR A 41 0.44 9.56 18.06
N LEU A 42 0.39 10.08 16.82
CA LEU A 42 -0.82 10.20 16.00
C LEU A 42 -1.00 8.97 15.13
N TYR A 43 0.11 8.42 14.61
CA TYR A 43 0.16 7.30 13.70
C TYR A 43 1.10 6.22 14.21
N SER A 44 0.73 4.98 13.99
CA SER A 44 1.58 3.81 14.16
C SER A 44 1.48 2.93 12.92
N TRP A 45 2.48 2.08 12.69
CA TRP A 45 2.50 1.20 11.52
C TRP A 45 3.15 -0.13 11.83
N SER A 46 2.75 -1.15 11.08
CA SER A 46 3.38 -2.47 11.07
C SER A 46 3.76 -2.85 9.65
N LEU A 47 4.98 -3.36 9.50
CA LEU A 47 5.49 -3.83 8.22
C LEU A 47 5.35 -5.35 8.15
N PHE A 48 4.83 -5.85 7.05
CA PHE A 48 4.69 -7.27 6.77
C PHE A 48 5.31 -7.62 5.43
N SER A 49 5.77 -8.84 5.30
CA SER A 49 6.14 -9.44 4.02
C SER A 49 5.30 -10.69 3.75
N PRO A 50 5.30 -11.24 2.53
CA PRO A 50 4.53 -12.45 2.23
C PRO A 50 4.90 -13.64 3.12
N ASP A 51 6.18 -13.80 3.48
CA ASP A 51 6.71 -14.94 4.22
C ASP A 51 7.21 -14.62 5.65
N GLY A 52 7.23 -13.34 6.02
CA GLY A 52 7.70 -12.87 7.33
C GLY A 52 9.20 -12.63 7.43
N ARG A 53 9.92 -12.76 6.32
CA ARG A 53 11.35 -12.44 6.27
C ARG A 53 11.54 -10.98 5.93
N ALA A 54 12.70 -10.43 6.31
CA ALA A 54 13.13 -9.11 5.88
C ALA A 54 13.08 -9.02 4.36
N ILE A 55 12.57 -7.89 3.85
CA ILE A 55 12.51 -7.63 2.41
C ILE A 55 13.84 -7.06 1.95
N GLU A 56 14.44 -7.67 0.95
CA GLU A 56 15.54 -7.06 0.22
C GLU A 56 14.97 -6.08 -0.81
N THR A 57 15.30 -4.80 -0.63
CA THR A 57 14.88 -3.72 -1.55
C THR A 57 15.67 -3.81 -2.86
N LYS A 58 15.21 -3.08 -3.88
CA LYS A 58 15.94 -3.03 -5.17
C LYS A 58 17.37 -2.51 -5.05
N SER A 59 17.65 -1.71 -4.04
CA SER A 59 19.01 -1.22 -3.74
C SER A 59 19.83 -2.16 -2.85
N GLY A 60 19.38 -3.37 -2.56
CA GLY A 60 20.07 -4.35 -1.72
C GLY A 60 20.04 -4.03 -0.22
N ILE A 61 19.26 -3.07 0.21
CA ILE A 61 19.12 -2.71 1.63
C ILE A 61 17.97 -3.52 2.22
N PRO A 62 18.21 -4.32 3.28
CA PRO A 62 17.14 -5.09 3.91
C PRO A 62 16.22 -4.19 4.75
N VAL A 63 14.93 -4.39 4.62
CA VAL A 63 13.88 -3.77 5.46
C VAL A 63 13.31 -4.84 6.39
N PRO A 64 13.50 -4.70 7.70
CA PRO A 64 12.91 -5.64 8.65
C PRO A 64 11.40 -5.51 8.70
N VAL A 65 10.71 -6.63 8.97
CA VAL A 65 9.26 -6.70 9.07
C VAL A 65 8.84 -7.31 10.40
N ALA A 66 7.62 -7.03 10.85
CA ALA A 66 7.04 -7.60 12.07
C ALA A 66 6.70 -9.08 11.93
N GLY A 67 6.47 -9.55 10.70
CA GLY A 67 6.16 -10.95 10.41
C GLY A 67 5.54 -11.18 9.05
N ALA A 68 5.05 -12.40 8.84
CA ALA A 68 4.34 -12.75 7.61
C ALA A 68 2.95 -12.11 7.58
N PHE A 69 2.57 -11.60 6.40
CA PHE A 69 1.23 -11.12 6.17
C PHE A 69 0.21 -12.25 6.34
N ARG A 70 -0.76 -12.03 7.20
CA ARG A 70 -1.84 -12.98 7.49
C ARG A 70 -3.19 -12.26 7.42
N PRO A 71 -4.29 -12.96 7.09
CA PRO A 71 -5.61 -12.36 7.15
C PRO A 71 -5.93 -12.04 8.61
N GLN A 72 -6.12 -10.78 8.89
CA GLN A 72 -6.56 -10.30 10.19
C GLN A 72 -7.90 -9.62 10.02
N ARG A 73 -8.78 -9.71 11.02
CA ARG A 73 -10.04 -8.96 11.07
C ARG A 73 -9.79 -7.53 11.56
N GLU A 74 -8.73 -6.93 11.05
CA GLU A 74 -8.34 -5.57 11.36
C GLU A 74 -9.06 -4.60 10.43
N THR A 75 -9.46 -3.46 10.98
CA THR A 75 -10.07 -2.38 10.19
C THR A 75 -9.05 -1.39 9.67
N ALA A 76 -7.84 -1.37 10.24
CA ALA A 76 -6.76 -0.47 9.85
C ALA A 76 -6.52 -0.47 8.33
N PRO A 77 -6.20 0.68 7.72
CA PRO A 77 -5.79 0.74 6.32
C PRO A 77 -4.66 -0.24 6.01
N LEU A 78 -4.72 -0.88 4.84
CA LEU A 78 -3.64 -1.73 4.33
C LEU A 78 -3.05 -1.11 3.06
N PHE A 79 -1.74 -0.82 3.09
CA PHE A 79 -0.98 -0.34 1.95
C PHE A 79 -0.12 -1.49 1.40
N VAL A 80 -0.30 -1.82 0.12
CA VAL A 80 0.47 -2.84 -0.60
C VAL A 80 1.54 -2.14 -1.42
N LEU A 81 2.79 -2.23 -0.98
CA LEU A 81 3.95 -1.58 -1.61
C LEU A 81 4.68 -2.58 -2.50
N SER A 82 4.80 -2.25 -3.77
CA SER A 82 5.54 -3.02 -4.76
C SER A 82 6.10 -2.11 -5.84
N SER A 83 7.29 -2.41 -6.34
CA SER A 83 7.90 -1.70 -7.46
C SER A 83 8.18 -2.67 -8.61
N TYR A 84 9.21 -3.49 -8.52
CA TYR A 84 9.64 -4.38 -9.60
C TYR A 84 9.15 -5.81 -9.40
N HIS A 85 8.97 -6.52 -10.52
CA HIS A 85 8.70 -7.96 -10.57
C HIS A 85 7.57 -8.42 -9.63
N TRP A 86 6.55 -7.57 -9.43
CA TRP A 86 5.40 -7.86 -8.57
C TRP A 86 4.76 -9.23 -8.89
N GLN A 87 4.81 -9.66 -10.17
CA GLN A 87 4.26 -10.93 -10.64
C GLN A 87 4.84 -12.14 -9.87
N ARG A 88 6.13 -12.07 -9.48
CA ARG A 88 6.76 -13.15 -8.70
C ARG A 88 6.14 -13.33 -7.31
N SER A 89 5.59 -12.25 -6.76
CA SER A 89 4.92 -12.25 -5.46
C SER A 89 3.42 -12.50 -5.56
N ALA A 90 2.81 -12.39 -6.77
CA ALA A 90 1.38 -12.55 -7.01
C ALA A 90 0.91 -14.01 -6.96
N THR A 91 1.32 -14.74 -5.91
CA THR A 91 0.92 -16.13 -5.70
C THR A 91 -0.57 -16.24 -5.41
N SER A 92 -1.17 -17.40 -5.73
CA SER A 92 -2.58 -17.66 -5.40
C SER A 92 -2.87 -17.48 -3.92
N GLN A 93 -1.89 -17.83 -3.05
CA GLN A 93 -2.00 -17.64 -1.61
C GLN A 93 -2.09 -16.16 -1.26
N LEU A 94 -1.17 -15.31 -1.77
CA LEU A 94 -1.18 -13.88 -1.47
C LEU A 94 -2.46 -13.21 -1.99
N LYS A 95 -2.90 -13.55 -3.20
CA LYS A 95 -4.15 -13.05 -3.78
C LYS A 95 -5.37 -13.41 -2.91
N MET A 96 -5.44 -14.64 -2.44
CA MET A 96 -6.50 -15.09 -1.53
C MET A 96 -6.46 -14.28 -0.20
N LEU A 97 -5.27 -14.09 0.38
CA LEU A 97 -5.11 -13.33 1.63
C LEU A 97 -5.55 -11.87 1.46
N LEU A 98 -5.19 -11.22 0.34
CA LEU A 98 -5.63 -9.85 0.03
C LEU A 98 -7.15 -9.76 -0.09
N SER A 99 -7.77 -10.67 -0.85
CA SER A 99 -9.23 -10.71 -1.02
C SER A 99 -9.98 -10.94 0.31
N GLN A 100 -9.47 -11.80 1.18
CA GLN A 100 -10.04 -12.04 2.50
C GLN A 100 -9.89 -10.82 3.40
N THR A 101 -8.70 -10.22 3.41
CA THR A 101 -8.37 -9.06 4.24
C THR A 101 -9.19 -7.83 3.85
N ALA A 102 -9.38 -7.59 2.54
CA ALA A 102 -10.09 -6.42 2.02
C ALA A 102 -11.55 -6.29 2.53
N ARG A 103 -12.17 -7.39 2.95
CA ARG A 103 -13.54 -7.40 3.47
C ARG A 103 -13.68 -6.67 4.81
N HIS A 104 -12.58 -6.56 5.54
CA HIS A 104 -12.57 -6.00 6.90
C HIS A 104 -11.83 -4.65 6.96
N ARG A 105 -11.00 -4.33 5.96
CA ARG A 105 -10.21 -3.10 5.94
C ARG A 105 -11.05 -1.88 5.63
N GLU A 106 -10.78 -0.82 6.36
CA GLU A 106 -11.37 0.50 6.10
C GLU A 106 -10.93 1.01 4.72
N MET A 107 -9.68 0.77 4.36
CA MET A 107 -9.07 1.23 3.12
C MET A 107 -8.00 0.25 2.63
N MET A 108 -7.89 0.11 1.30
CA MET A 108 -6.84 -0.65 0.63
C MET A 108 -6.10 0.26 -0.33
N ALA A 109 -4.78 0.38 -0.18
CA ALA A 109 -3.95 1.18 -1.06
C ALA A 109 -3.00 0.30 -1.87
N GLY A 110 -3.02 0.44 -3.19
CA GLY A 110 -2.04 -0.13 -4.12
C GLY A 110 -1.01 0.93 -4.47
N ILE A 111 0.20 0.78 -3.93
CA ILE A 111 1.26 1.77 -4.04
C ILE A 111 2.23 1.34 -5.14
N GLU A 112 2.35 2.18 -6.18
CA GLU A 112 3.08 1.91 -7.42
C GLU A 112 2.58 0.60 -8.07
N SER A 113 3.42 -0.41 -8.30
CA SER A 113 2.99 -1.72 -8.83
C SER A 113 2.10 -2.52 -7.86
N GLY A 114 1.89 -2.07 -6.62
CA GLY A 114 0.89 -2.64 -5.71
C GLY A 114 -0.53 -2.55 -6.26
N SER A 115 -0.82 -1.58 -7.15
CA SER A 115 -2.09 -1.47 -7.88
C SER A 115 -2.42 -2.72 -8.70
N TRP A 116 -1.41 -3.33 -9.34
CA TRP A 116 -1.56 -4.57 -10.10
C TRP A 116 -2.09 -5.72 -9.24
N LEU A 117 -1.56 -5.87 -8.02
CA LEU A 117 -2.03 -6.90 -7.09
C LEU A 117 -3.48 -6.69 -6.65
N LEU A 118 -3.88 -5.44 -6.45
CA LEU A 118 -5.28 -5.14 -6.15
C LEU A 118 -6.19 -5.43 -7.35
N ALA A 119 -5.75 -5.13 -8.58
CA ALA A 119 -6.50 -5.45 -9.80
C ALA A 119 -6.60 -6.96 -10.03
N GLU A 120 -5.49 -7.72 -9.85
CA GLU A 120 -5.46 -9.18 -9.93
C GLU A 120 -6.45 -9.88 -8.99
N THR A 121 -6.87 -9.20 -7.95
CA THR A 121 -7.84 -9.69 -6.96
C THR A 121 -9.23 -9.08 -7.12
N SER A 122 -9.49 -8.40 -8.24
CA SER A 122 -10.75 -7.66 -8.53
C SER A 122 -11.09 -6.60 -7.47
N LEU A 123 -10.12 -6.16 -6.68
CA LEU A 123 -10.33 -5.15 -5.64
C LEU A 123 -10.42 -3.73 -6.21
N LEU A 124 -10.05 -3.53 -7.47
CA LEU A 124 -10.17 -2.27 -8.19
C LEU A 124 -11.32 -2.25 -9.22
N ASP A 125 -12.10 -3.33 -9.36
CA ASP A 125 -13.22 -3.38 -10.30
C ASP A 125 -14.24 -2.29 -9.98
N ASN A 126 -14.60 -1.47 -10.98
CA ASN A 126 -15.50 -0.31 -10.86
C ASN A 126 -14.98 0.80 -9.94
N PHE A 127 -13.65 0.89 -9.75
CA PHE A 127 -12.98 2.01 -9.11
C PHE A 127 -12.14 2.77 -10.12
N SER A 128 -11.95 4.07 -9.84
CA SER A 128 -10.93 4.87 -10.51
C SER A 128 -9.57 4.54 -9.91
N ALA A 129 -8.55 4.40 -10.76
CA ALA A 129 -7.20 4.06 -10.32
C ALA A 129 -6.13 4.67 -11.23
N THR A 130 -4.91 4.71 -10.72
CA THR A 130 -3.69 4.99 -11.46
C THR A 130 -2.63 3.94 -11.14
N THR A 131 -1.58 3.89 -11.95
CA THR A 131 -0.41 3.05 -11.76
C THR A 131 0.83 3.78 -12.24
N HIS A 132 2.00 3.14 -12.21
CA HIS A 132 3.22 3.73 -12.76
C HIS A 132 3.00 4.10 -14.23
N TRP A 133 3.51 5.25 -14.64
CA TRP A 133 3.25 5.81 -15.98
C TRP A 133 3.70 4.87 -17.12
N GLU A 134 4.77 4.11 -16.91
CA GLU A 134 5.25 3.11 -17.88
C GLU A 134 4.26 1.95 -18.08
N ASP A 135 3.52 1.60 -17.03
CA ASP A 135 2.60 0.46 -17.03
C ASP A 135 1.16 0.87 -17.39
N PHE A 136 0.88 2.15 -17.59
CA PHE A 136 -0.48 2.67 -17.66
C PHE A 136 -1.34 2.01 -18.75
N GLU A 137 -0.80 1.90 -19.97
CA GLU A 137 -1.54 1.33 -21.12
C GLU A 137 -1.73 -0.18 -20.95
N ASP A 138 -0.70 -0.89 -20.50
CA ASP A 138 -0.77 -2.34 -20.26
C ASP A 138 -1.76 -2.65 -19.15
N PHE A 139 -1.79 -1.83 -18.09
CA PHE A 139 -2.75 -1.98 -16.99
C PHE A 139 -4.18 -1.74 -17.49
N ALA A 140 -4.42 -0.68 -18.25
CA ALA A 140 -5.74 -0.37 -18.82
C ALA A 140 -6.25 -1.49 -19.74
N ALA A 141 -5.36 -2.07 -20.53
CA ALA A 141 -5.70 -3.19 -21.42
C ALA A 141 -5.99 -4.49 -20.64
N ALA A 142 -5.23 -4.75 -19.56
CA ALA A 142 -5.39 -5.97 -18.75
C ALA A 142 -6.64 -5.94 -17.86
N TYR A 143 -7.05 -4.75 -17.39
CA TYR A 143 -8.15 -4.58 -16.43
C TYR A 143 -9.19 -3.56 -16.91
N PRO A 144 -9.98 -3.88 -17.95
CA PRO A 144 -10.97 -2.96 -18.54
C PRO A 144 -12.10 -2.59 -17.57
N GLN A 145 -12.24 -3.30 -16.44
CA GLN A 145 -13.23 -2.99 -15.39
C GLN A 145 -12.76 -1.84 -14.46
N VAL A 146 -11.48 -1.44 -14.55
CA VAL A 146 -10.90 -0.35 -13.77
C VAL A 146 -10.95 0.93 -14.60
N THR A 147 -11.44 2.02 -14.02
CA THR A 147 -11.40 3.33 -14.67
C THR A 147 -10.03 3.96 -14.49
N MET A 148 -9.18 3.84 -15.51
CA MET A 148 -7.82 4.39 -15.44
C MET A 148 -7.80 5.89 -15.63
N VAL A 149 -7.13 6.62 -14.72
CA VAL A 149 -6.92 8.07 -14.77
C VAL A 149 -5.44 8.43 -14.66
N ARG A 150 -5.01 9.42 -15.47
CA ARG A 150 -3.61 9.87 -15.51
C ARG A 150 -3.35 10.93 -14.44
N GLU A 151 -3.44 10.49 -13.18
CA GLU A 151 -3.17 11.33 -12.00
C GLU A 151 -1.97 10.80 -11.23
N ARG A 152 -1.38 11.63 -10.40
CA ARG A 152 -0.25 11.23 -9.54
C ARG A 152 -0.67 10.16 -8.54
N PHE A 153 -1.84 10.33 -7.95
CA PHE A 153 -2.52 9.36 -7.10
C PHE A 153 -4.04 9.52 -7.25
N VAL A 154 -4.76 8.48 -6.90
CA VAL A 154 -6.23 8.44 -6.95
C VAL A 154 -6.75 7.93 -5.61
N ILE A 155 -7.69 8.65 -5.05
CA ILE A 155 -8.50 8.22 -3.90
C ILE A 155 -9.92 8.05 -4.40
N ASP A 156 -10.41 6.82 -4.48
CA ASP A 156 -11.79 6.51 -4.84
C ASP A 156 -12.42 5.64 -3.77
N ARG A 157 -13.30 6.25 -2.96
CA ARG A 157 -13.99 5.58 -1.86
C ARG A 157 -13.00 4.90 -0.89
N LYS A 158 -12.96 3.57 -0.88
CA LYS A 158 -12.08 2.75 -0.03
C LYS A 158 -10.83 2.24 -0.76
N ARG A 159 -10.50 2.80 -1.92
CA ARG A 159 -9.34 2.42 -2.72
C ARG A 159 -8.45 3.62 -2.97
N ILE A 160 -7.16 3.37 -2.82
CA ILE A 160 -6.12 4.36 -3.15
C ILE A 160 -5.13 3.70 -4.09
N THR A 161 -4.66 4.43 -5.08
CA THR A 161 -3.56 4.00 -5.94
C THR A 161 -2.62 5.16 -6.21
N THR A 162 -1.32 4.87 -6.38
CA THR A 162 -0.31 5.88 -6.69
C THR A 162 0.55 5.46 -7.87
N GLY A 163 1.02 6.45 -8.63
CA GLY A 163 1.86 6.24 -9.80
C GLY A 163 3.37 6.13 -9.52
N GLY A 164 3.80 6.00 -8.26
CA GLY A 164 5.20 5.88 -7.91
C GLY A 164 5.58 6.54 -6.59
N SER A 165 6.88 6.60 -6.29
CA SER A 165 7.38 7.02 -4.96
C SER A 165 7.09 8.49 -4.63
N LEU A 166 7.31 9.42 -5.57
CA LEU A 166 7.02 10.84 -5.32
C LEU A 166 5.51 11.11 -5.26
N PRO A 167 4.66 10.56 -6.16
CA PRO A 167 3.22 10.58 -5.98
C PRO A 167 2.74 10.00 -4.64
N THR A 168 3.41 8.98 -4.12
CA THR A 168 3.10 8.44 -2.80
C THR A 168 3.41 9.43 -1.68
N LEU A 169 4.53 10.15 -1.77
CA LEU A 169 4.84 11.20 -0.80
C LEU A 169 3.76 12.30 -0.82
N ASP A 170 3.31 12.72 -2.02
CA ASP A 170 2.24 13.71 -2.15
C ASP A 170 0.94 13.22 -1.49
N LEU A 171 0.54 11.96 -1.79
CA LEU A 171 -0.62 11.34 -1.14
C LEU A 171 -0.55 11.38 0.39
N MET A 172 0.63 11.11 0.95
CA MET A 172 0.80 11.05 2.42
C MET A 172 0.85 12.42 3.09
N LEU A 173 0.90 13.50 2.31
CA LEU A 173 0.87 14.89 2.79
C LEU A 173 -0.52 15.53 2.68
N GLU A 174 -1.49 14.87 2.00
CA GLU A 174 -2.91 15.27 1.92
C GLU A 174 -3.66 14.92 3.22
#